data_44b96d4b11cbd12d2e8483cb579cf13e
#
_entry.id   44b96d4b11cbd12d2e8483cb579cf13e
#
_cell.length_a   1.000
_cell.length_b   1.000
_cell.length_c   1.000
_cell.angle_alpha   90.00
_cell.angle_beta   90.00
_cell.angle_gamma   90.00
#
_symmetry.space_group_name_H-M   'P 1'
#
loop_
_entity.id
_entity.type
_entity.pdbx_description
1 polymer ?
#
loop_
_entity_poly.entity_id
_entity_poly.type
_entity_poly.pdbx_seq_one_letter_code
_entity_poly.pdbx_strand_id
1 'polypeptide(L)'
;VRSGADEAATIEKIDIGGPSMVRGAAKNSATVAIVTDPADYALVAARVADGTGFSLEERRWLAAKAFAHTAAYDATINEWTAKHWPKPASVDAAQADDVTPVDEAKFPATFTRTWDRAHVLRYGENPHQQAALYLDPLNQHGFAHAEQLGGKPMSYNNYVDADAAWRAVWDFAPQIAVAVVKHNNPCGLAVGGTVAEAHRKAHACDPMSAYGGVIAANSTVTLEMAEGVRPIFTEVIVAPDYEPEALELLQTKKKNLRILKVTEPPKAKTQFRAIDGGLLVQSTDLIDATGDDPNAWKLVSGE
;
A
#
# COMPACT_ATOMS: atom_id res chain seq x y z
N VAL A 1 -1.00 -18.38 -9.31
CA VAL A 1 -0.01 -17.31 -9.09
C VAL A 1 0.50 -17.33 -7.65
N ARG A 2 -0.37 -17.19 -6.64
CA ARG A 2 0.04 -17.16 -5.21
C ARG A 2 0.68 -18.45 -4.69
N SER A 3 0.33 -19.60 -5.28
CA SER A 3 0.84 -20.92 -4.85
C SER A 3 2.25 -21.24 -5.35
N GLY A 4 2.86 -20.38 -6.19
CA GLY A 4 4.15 -20.67 -6.81
C GLY A 4 4.11 -21.82 -7.82
N ALA A 5 2.94 -22.10 -8.41
CA ALA A 5 2.78 -23.12 -9.45
C ALA A 5 3.64 -22.78 -10.69
N ASP A 6 4.09 -23.79 -11.42
CA ASP A 6 4.79 -23.62 -12.67
C ASP A 6 3.87 -23.00 -13.76
N GLU A 7 4.46 -22.67 -14.90
CA GLU A 7 3.75 -21.98 -15.99
C GLU A 7 2.59 -22.82 -16.52
N ALA A 8 2.80 -24.11 -16.80
CA ALA A 8 1.78 -25.01 -17.35
C ALA A 8 0.60 -25.17 -16.39
N ALA A 9 0.89 -25.39 -15.10
CA ALA A 9 -0.13 -25.48 -14.06
C ALA A 9 -0.87 -24.14 -13.81
N THR A 10 -0.20 -23.00 -14.04
CA THR A 10 -0.83 -21.69 -13.95
C THR A 10 -1.79 -21.44 -15.11
N ILE A 11 -1.38 -21.77 -16.34
CA ILE A 11 -2.21 -21.65 -17.56
C ILE A 11 -3.46 -22.53 -17.43
N GLU A 12 -3.29 -23.78 -16.98
CA GLU A 12 -4.42 -24.73 -16.80
C GLU A 12 -5.46 -24.22 -15.79
N LYS A 13 -5.08 -23.34 -14.86
CA LYS A 13 -5.97 -22.74 -13.87
C LYS A 13 -6.71 -21.49 -14.37
N ILE A 14 -6.44 -21.02 -15.58
CA ILE A 14 -7.18 -19.90 -16.16
C ILE A 14 -8.58 -20.39 -16.52
N ASP A 15 -9.59 -19.85 -15.83
CA ASP A 15 -10.99 -20.14 -16.09
C ASP A 15 -11.50 -19.28 -17.25
N ILE A 16 -12.02 -19.93 -18.28
CA ILE A 16 -12.60 -19.30 -19.46
C ILE A 16 -14.15 -19.29 -19.37
N GLY A 17 -14.72 -20.43 -18.96
CA GLY A 17 -16.16 -20.63 -18.99
C GLY A 17 -16.90 -19.81 -17.95
N GLY A 18 -16.41 -19.81 -16.71
CA GLY A 18 -17.01 -19.07 -15.60
C GLY A 18 -17.08 -17.55 -15.87
N PRO A 19 -15.96 -16.87 -16.19
CA PRO A 19 -15.99 -15.46 -16.54
C PRO A 19 -16.89 -15.13 -17.72
N SER A 20 -16.93 -15.98 -18.76
CA SER A 20 -17.81 -15.79 -19.92
C SER A 20 -19.28 -15.86 -19.53
N MET A 21 -19.67 -16.85 -18.73
CA MET A 21 -21.02 -17.00 -18.21
C MET A 21 -21.44 -15.84 -17.30
N VAL A 22 -20.56 -15.43 -16.39
CA VAL A 22 -20.80 -14.28 -15.51
C VAL A 22 -21.04 -13.00 -16.31
N ARG A 23 -20.21 -12.72 -17.33
CA ARG A 23 -20.37 -11.57 -18.21
C ARG A 23 -21.68 -11.60 -19.02
N GLY A 24 -22.04 -12.78 -19.51
CA GLY A 24 -23.31 -13.00 -20.21
C GLY A 24 -24.52 -12.69 -19.31
N ALA A 25 -24.53 -13.20 -18.09
CA ALA A 25 -25.56 -12.95 -17.10
C ALA A 25 -25.62 -11.45 -16.68
N ALA A 26 -24.47 -10.84 -16.42
CA ALA A 26 -24.38 -9.42 -16.08
C ALA A 26 -24.94 -8.51 -17.20
N LYS A 27 -24.60 -8.81 -18.45
CA LYS A 27 -25.15 -8.08 -19.62
C LYS A 27 -26.68 -8.17 -19.68
N ASN A 28 -27.26 -9.28 -19.23
CA ASN A 28 -28.70 -9.51 -19.20
C ASN A 28 -29.37 -9.06 -17.88
N SER A 29 -28.86 -8.03 -17.24
CA SER A 29 -29.36 -7.48 -15.96
C SER A 29 -30.83 -7.04 -16.00
N ALA A 30 -31.43 -6.90 -17.19
CA ALA A 30 -32.86 -6.63 -17.32
C ALA A 30 -33.71 -7.73 -16.68
N THR A 31 -33.25 -9.00 -16.74
CA THR A 31 -33.97 -10.18 -16.26
C THR A 31 -33.19 -11.09 -15.32
N VAL A 32 -31.85 -10.97 -15.30
CA VAL A 32 -30.96 -11.84 -14.53
C VAL A 32 -30.31 -11.07 -13.39
N ALA A 33 -30.32 -11.67 -12.19
CA ALA A 33 -29.47 -11.28 -11.06
C ALA A 33 -28.25 -12.20 -11.04
N ILE A 34 -27.04 -11.64 -11.20
CA ILE A 34 -25.78 -12.37 -11.11
C ILE A 34 -25.07 -12.00 -9.83
N VAL A 35 -24.74 -12.98 -9.00
CA VAL A 35 -24.06 -12.78 -7.72
C VAL A 35 -22.68 -13.42 -7.77
N THR A 36 -21.64 -12.61 -7.59
CA THR A 36 -20.24 -13.03 -7.67
C THR A 36 -19.51 -12.92 -6.33
N ASP A 37 -20.17 -12.38 -5.30
CA ASP A 37 -19.60 -12.15 -3.98
C ASP A 37 -20.42 -12.89 -2.92
N PRO A 38 -19.82 -13.82 -2.13
CA PRO A 38 -20.52 -14.48 -1.03
C PRO A 38 -21.10 -13.52 0.03
N ALA A 39 -20.55 -12.32 0.17
CA ALA A 39 -21.08 -11.30 1.08
C ALA A 39 -22.52 -10.87 0.72
N ASP A 40 -22.93 -11.07 -0.53
CA ASP A 40 -24.27 -10.72 -1.00
C ASP A 40 -25.31 -11.86 -0.79
N TYR A 41 -24.91 -13.02 -0.28
CA TYR A 41 -25.81 -14.16 -0.08
C TYR A 41 -26.96 -13.87 0.92
N ALA A 42 -26.73 -13.03 1.91
CA ALA A 42 -27.78 -12.60 2.82
C ALA A 42 -28.90 -11.81 2.10
N LEU A 43 -28.53 -10.97 1.13
CA LEU A 43 -29.47 -10.26 0.28
C LEU A 43 -30.26 -11.25 -0.60
N VAL A 44 -29.60 -12.26 -1.19
CA VAL A 44 -30.25 -13.31 -1.97
C VAL A 44 -31.28 -14.04 -1.13
N ALA A 45 -30.89 -14.47 0.08
CA ALA A 45 -31.79 -15.19 0.99
C ALA A 45 -33.02 -14.35 1.37
N ALA A 46 -32.82 -13.04 1.63
CA ALA A 46 -33.92 -12.13 1.96
C ALA A 46 -34.90 -11.99 0.76
N ARG A 47 -34.40 -11.80 -0.47
CA ARG A 47 -35.25 -11.65 -1.68
C ARG A 47 -35.99 -12.93 -2.04
N VAL A 48 -35.42 -14.09 -1.76
CA VAL A 48 -36.10 -15.37 -1.95
C VAL A 48 -37.17 -15.58 -0.86
N ALA A 49 -36.89 -15.23 0.39
CA ALA A 49 -37.82 -15.43 1.50
C ALA A 49 -39.07 -14.52 1.41
N ASP A 50 -38.91 -13.28 0.98
CA ASP A 50 -40.02 -12.33 0.82
C ASP A 50 -40.79 -12.50 -0.51
N GLY A 51 -40.27 -13.32 -1.44
CA GLY A 51 -40.89 -13.62 -2.73
C GLY A 51 -40.88 -12.45 -3.72
N THR A 52 -40.23 -11.33 -3.41
CA THR A 52 -40.23 -10.14 -4.27
C THR A 52 -39.24 -10.24 -5.42
N GLY A 53 -38.22 -11.10 -5.29
CA GLY A 53 -37.11 -11.15 -6.23
C GLY A 53 -36.27 -9.88 -6.19
N PHE A 54 -35.35 -9.71 -7.16
CA PHE A 54 -34.51 -8.54 -7.27
C PHE A 54 -35.16 -7.43 -8.11
N SER A 55 -35.10 -6.20 -7.63
CA SER A 55 -35.45 -5.02 -8.43
C SER A 55 -34.47 -4.83 -9.61
N LEU A 56 -34.84 -4.04 -10.61
CA LEU A 56 -33.94 -3.71 -11.72
C LEU A 56 -32.67 -2.98 -11.23
N GLU A 57 -32.81 -2.13 -10.22
CA GLU A 57 -31.68 -1.40 -9.63
C GLU A 57 -30.70 -2.37 -8.95
N GLU A 58 -31.19 -3.30 -8.17
CA GLU A 58 -30.38 -4.33 -7.52
C GLU A 58 -29.69 -5.24 -8.56
N ARG A 59 -30.38 -5.65 -9.59
CA ARG A 59 -29.78 -6.45 -10.69
C ARG A 59 -28.67 -5.70 -11.41
N ARG A 60 -28.86 -4.40 -11.68
CA ARG A 60 -27.82 -3.55 -12.29
C ARG A 60 -26.63 -3.35 -11.38
N TRP A 61 -26.85 -3.16 -10.08
CA TRP A 61 -25.79 -3.07 -9.09
C TRP A 61 -24.99 -4.39 -8.99
N LEU A 62 -25.65 -5.54 -8.92
CA LEU A 62 -25.00 -6.86 -8.97
C LEU A 62 -24.24 -7.09 -10.28
N ALA A 63 -24.79 -6.66 -11.41
CA ALA A 63 -24.11 -6.73 -12.71
C ALA A 63 -22.84 -5.87 -12.75
N ALA A 64 -22.86 -4.67 -12.15
CA ALA A 64 -21.68 -3.83 -12.03
C ALA A 64 -20.59 -4.50 -11.17
N LYS A 65 -20.95 -5.15 -10.05
CA LYS A 65 -20.01 -5.96 -9.24
C LYS A 65 -19.44 -7.13 -10.06
N ALA A 66 -20.27 -7.81 -10.83
CA ALA A 66 -19.85 -8.93 -11.67
C ALA A 66 -18.86 -8.51 -12.77
N PHE A 67 -19.08 -7.38 -13.42
CA PHE A 67 -18.12 -6.82 -14.39
C PHE A 67 -16.81 -6.38 -13.70
N ALA A 68 -16.88 -5.77 -12.52
CA ALA A 68 -15.68 -5.42 -11.76
C ALA A 68 -14.87 -6.68 -11.38
N HIS A 69 -15.57 -7.75 -10.95
CA HIS A 69 -14.94 -9.04 -10.62
C HIS A 69 -14.21 -9.66 -11.81
N THR A 70 -14.86 -9.73 -12.99
CA THR A 70 -14.22 -10.29 -14.19
C THR A 70 -13.10 -9.41 -14.72
N ALA A 71 -13.21 -8.08 -14.61
CA ALA A 71 -12.14 -7.15 -14.98
C ALA A 71 -10.89 -7.33 -14.08
N ALA A 72 -11.08 -7.51 -12.76
CA ALA A 72 -9.99 -7.79 -11.83
C ALA A 72 -9.34 -9.15 -12.10
N TYR A 73 -10.13 -10.15 -12.48
CA TYR A 73 -9.64 -11.45 -12.90
C TYR A 73 -8.75 -11.37 -14.14
N ASP A 74 -9.21 -10.69 -15.20
CA ASP A 74 -8.45 -10.48 -16.42
C ASP A 74 -7.21 -9.62 -16.19
N ALA A 75 -7.28 -8.61 -15.32
CA ALA A 75 -6.12 -7.80 -14.91
C ALA A 75 -5.03 -8.65 -14.25
N THR A 76 -5.42 -9.62 -13.39
CA THR A 76 -4.48 -10.55 -12.76
C THR A 76 -3.79 -11.46 -13.78
N ILE A 77 -4.54 -11.95 -14.76
CA ILE A 77 -3.97 -12.74 -15.87
C ILE A 77 -3.01 -11.89 -16.68
N ASN A 78 -3.41 -10.66 -17.05
CA ASN A 78 -2.57 -9.75 -17.81
C ASN A 78 -1.26 -9.40 -17.09
N GLU A 79 -1.29 -9.14 -15.77
CA GLU A 79 -0.08 -8.88 -15.00
C GLU A 79 0.87 -10.10 -15.01
N TRP A 80 0.31 -11.29 -14.86
CA TRP A 80 1.09 -12.51 -14.88
C TRP A 80 1.68 -12.78 -16.27
N THR A 81 0.89 -12.68 -17.34
CA THR A 81 1.35 -12.95 -18.73
C THR A 81 2.37 -11.93 -19.20
N ALA A 82 2.18 -10.64 -18.89
CA ALA A 82 3.16 -9.61 -19.23
C ALA A 82 4.54 -9.88 -18.63
N LYS A 83 4.58 -10.46 -17.42
CA LYS A 83 5.84 -10.83 -16.77
C LYS A 83 6.49 -12.09 -17.33
N HIS A 84 5.70 -13.09 -17.76
CA HIS A 84 6.20 -14.42 -18.15
C HIS A 84 6.28 -14.57 -19.67
N TRP A 85 5.54 -13.78 -20.44
CA TRP A 85 5.53 -13.78 -21.89
C TRP A 85 5.93 -12.40 -22.44
N PRO A 86 7.18 -11.95 -22.19
CA PRO A 86 7.63 -10.67 -22.72
C PRO A 86 7.65 -10.72 -24.25
N LYS A 87 7.56 -9.55 -24.87
CA LYS A 87 7.65 -9.41 -26.32
C LYS A 87 8.97 -10.04 -26.84
N PRO A 88 8.93 -10.97 -27.80
CA PRO A 88 10.17 -11.54 -28.33
C PRO A 88 11.02 -10.49 -29.07
N ALA A 89 12.33 -10.51 -28.88
CA ALA A 89 13.27 -9.60 -29.57
C ALA A 89 13.14 -9.64 -31.13
N SER A 90 12.70 -10.76 -31.68
CA SER A 90 12.43 -10.89 -33.12
C SER A 90 11.29 -10.00 -33.63
N VAL A 91 10.41 -9.50 -32.74
CA VAL A 91 9.32 -8.59 -33.10
C VAL A 91 9.77 -7.13 -33.08
N ASP A 92 10.90 -6.81 -32.44
CA ASP A 92 11.48 -5.46 -32.38
C ASP A 92 12.36 -5.11 -33.58
N ALA A 93 12.75 -6.09 -34.39
CA ALA A 93 13.62 -5.89 -35.57
C ALA A 93 13.06 -4.93 -36.64
N ALA A 94 11.80 -4.49 -36.51
CA ALA A 94 11.15 -3.55 -37.43
C ALA A 94 11.13 -2.08 -36.97
N GLN A 95 11.60 -1.80 -35.72
CA GLN A 95 11.65 -0.46 -35.16
C GLN A 95 13.03 -0.16 -34.57
N ALA A 96 14.00 0.04 -35.47
CA ALA A 96 15.35 0.48 -35.08
C ALA A 96 15.37 2.03 -35.05
N ASP A 97 15.04 2.59 -33.92
CA ASP A 97 15.44 3.93 -33.54
C ASP A 97 15.98 3.91 -32.11
N ASP A 98 16.95 4.78 -31.84
CA ASP A 98 17.89 4.97 -30.74
C ASP A 98 17.20 5.00 -29.32
N VAL A 99 16.38 3.99 -29.02
CA VAL A 99 15.64 3.87 -27.75
C VAL A 99 16.38 2.89 -26.85
N THR A 100 16.72 3.32 -25.66
CA THR A 100 17.22 2.44 -24.58
C THR A 100 16.31 1.23 -24.45
N PRO A 101 16.84 -0.02 -24.45
CA PRO A 101 16.02 -1.22 -24.32
C PRO A 101 15.16 -1.14 -23.05
N VAL A 102 13.84 -1.24 -23.23
CA VAL A 102 12.89 -1.23 -22.11
C VAL A 102 12.77 -2.65 -21.56
N ASP A 103 12.88 -2.80 -20.24
CA ASP A 103 12.55 -4.04 -19.56
C ASP A 103 11.02 -4.20 -19.53
N GLU A 104 10.47 -4.89 -20.51
CA GLU A 104 9.02 -5.13 -20.67
C GLU A 104 8.40 -5.84 -19.45
N ALA A 105 9.20 -6.58 -18.69
CA ALA A 105 8.72 -7.20 -17.45
C ALA A 105 8.48 -6.18 -16.34
N LYS A 106 9.20 -5.04 -16.37
CA LYS A 106 9.03 -3.92 -15.43
C LYS A 106 8.07 -2.87 -15.97
N PHE A 107 8.10 -2.60 -17.26
CA PHE A 107 7.35 -1.53 -17.93
C PHE A 107 6.59 -2.10 -19.14
N PRO A 108 5.53 -2.90 -18.91
CA PRO A 108 4.76 -3.52 -19.99
C PRO A 108 4.07 -2.46 -20.86
N ALA A 109 3.84 -2.79 -22.13
CA ALA A 109 3.17 -1.91 -23.09
C ALA A 109 1.77 -1.45 -22.62
N THR A 110 1.08 -2.29 -21.85
CA THR A 110 -0.18 -1.96 -21.20
C THR A 110 -0.08 -2.24 -19.71
N PHE A 111 -0.31 -1.21 -18.89
CA PHE A 111 -0.27 -1.31 -17.45
C PHE A 111 -1.70 -1.40 -16.87
N THR A 112 -2.03 -2.53 -16.24
CA THR A 112 -3.35 -2.76 -15.66
C THR A 112 -3.18 -3.19 -14.20
N ARG A 113 -3.88 -2.51 -13.29
CA ARG A 113 -4.00 -2.87 -11.87
C ARG A 113 -5.38 -2.62 -11.34
N THR A 114 -5.79 -3.44 -10.39
CA THR A 114 -7.05 -3.28 -9.68
C THR A 114 -6.76 -3.02 -8.21
N TRP A 115 -7.48 -2.06 -7.62
CA TRP A 115 -7.51 -1.80 -6.19
C TRP A 115 -8.92 -1.81 -5.67
N ASP A 116 -9.13 -2.47 -4.55
CA ASP A 116 -10.42 -2.50 -3.87
C ASP A 116 -10.51 -1.41 -2.81
N ARG A 117 -11.62 -0.68 -2.78
CA ARG A 117 -11.84 0.36 -1.78
C ARG A 117 -12.02 -0.26 -0.39
N ALA A 118 -11.03 -0.01 0.51
CA ALA A 118 -11.09 -0.45 1.90
C ALA A 118 -11.87 0.52 2.77
N HIS A 119 -11.53 1.81 2.71
CA HIS A 119 -12.11 2.83 3.59
C HIS A 119 -12.37 4.13 2.84
N VAL A 120 -13.50 4.77 3.14
CA VAL A 120 -13.70 6.20 2.84
C VAL A 120 -13.07 6.99 3.98
N LEU A 121 -12.19 7.92 3.63
CA LEU A 121 -11.50 8.77 4.61
C LEU A 121 -12.35 10.02 4.91
N ARG A 122 -12.07 10.64 6.06
CA ARG A 122 -12.82 11.80 6.50
C ARG A 122 -12.75 12.97 5.49
N TYR A 123 -11.58 13.20 4.90
CA TYR A 123 -11.29 14.20 3.87
C TYR A 123 -9.96 13.86 3.21
N GLY A 124 -9.60 14.57 2.13
CA GLY A 124 -8.33 14.43 1.44
C GLY A 124 -7.20 15.23 2.11
N GLU A 125 -6.29 15.76 1.31
CA GLU A 125 -5.24 16.67 1.80
C GLU A 125 -5.84 17.92 2.46
N ASN A 126 -6.92 18.43 1.88
CA ASN A 126 -7.67 19.57 2.40
C ASN A 126 -9.10 19.16 2.83
N PRO A 127 -9.73 19.89 3.80
CA PRO A 127 -11.01 19.50 4.38
C PRO A 127 -12.18 19.39 3.41
N HIS A 128 -12.15 20.09 2.28
CA HIS A 128 -13.21 20.05 1.26
C HIS A 128 -13.07 18.91 0.24
N GLN A 129 -11.94 18.20 0.24
CA GLN A 129 -11.68 17.09 -0.67
C GLN A 129 -12.23 15.78 -0.10
N GLN A 130 -12.79 14.94 -0.97
CA GLN A 130 -13.14 13.57 -0.63
C GLN A 130 -11.94 12.66 -0.89
N ALA A 131 -11.78 11.63 -0.07
CA ALA A 131 -10.69 10.65 -0.20
C ALA A 131 -11.12 9.26 0.23
N ALA A 132 -10.42 8.27 -0.27
CA ALA A 132 -10.58 6.87 0.12
C ALA A 132 -9.23 6.14 0.06
N LEU A 133 -9.07 5.14 0.89
CA LEU A 133 -7.99 4.16 0.81
C LEU A 133 -8.44 3.00 -0.06
N TYR A 134 -7.59 2.61 -0.99
CA TYR A 134 -7.74 1.41 -1.80
C TYR A 134 -6.59 0.46 -1.52
N LEU A 135 -6.87 -0.83 -1.49
CA LEU A 135 -5.89 -1.89 -1.26
C LEU A 135 -5.72 -2.73 -2.52
N ASP A 136 -4.50 -3.19 -2.77
CA ASP A 136 -4.21 -4.18 -3.81
C ASP A 136 -4.69 -5.57 -3.33
N PRO A 137 -5.69 -6.17 -3.98
CA PRO A 137 -6.23 -7.47 -3.55
C PRO A 137 -5.22 -8.62 -3.71
N LEU A 138 -4.17 -8.44 -4.51
CA LEU A 138 -3.11 -9.42 -4.71
C LEU A 138 -2.00 -9.30 -3.67
N ASN A 139 -1.87 -8.15 -3.03
CA ASN A 139 -0.87 -7.89 -2.00
C ASN A 139 -1.56 -7.72 -0.64
N GLN A 140 -1.33 -8.66 0.28
CA GLN A 140 -1.86 -8.62 1.64
C GLN A 140 -0.85 -8.05 2.66
N HIS A 141 0.22 -7.43 2.17
CA HIS A 141 1.32 -6.90 2.97
C HIS A 141 1.50 -5.40 2.71
N GLY A 142 2.37 -4.80 3.50
CA GLY A 142 2.75 -3.41 3.35
C GLY A 142 1.95 -2.44 4.23
N PHE A 143 2.37 -1.19 4.20
CA PHE A 143 1.87 -0.14 5.09
C PHE A 143 0.36 0.09 5.00
N ALA A 144 -0.24 -0.04 3.82
CA ALA A 144 -1.68 0.12 3.65
C ALA A 144 -2.53 -0.92 4.40
N HIS A 145 -1.93 -2.05 4.80
CA HIS A 145 -2.54 -3.11 5.61
C HIS A 145 -2.15 -3.04 7.10
N ALA A 146 -1.62 -1.89 7.55
CA ALA A 146 -1.25 -1.68 8.94
C ALA A 146 -2.42 -1.99 9.90
N GLU A 147 -2.14 -2.74 10.96
CA GLU A 147 -3.08 -2.93 12.05
C GLU A 147 -3.10 -1.67 12.91
N GLN A 148 -4.27 -1.07 13.08
CA GLN A 148 -4.44 0.08 13.98
C GLN A 148 -4.79 -0.38 15.39
N LEU A 149 -3.83 -0.28 16.32
CA LEU A 149 -3.94 -0.71 17.71
C LEU A 149 -4.62 0.34 18.61
N GLY A 150 -4.76 1.58 18.17
CA GLY A 150 -5.36 2.64 18.96
C GLY A 150 -5.51 3.97 18.23
N GLY A 151 -6.18 4.90 18.89
CA GLY A 151 -6.34 6.27 18.42
C GLY A 151 -7.53 6.52 17.50
N LYS A 152 -7.55 7.69 16.88
CA LYS A 152 -8.57 8.10 15.91
C LYS A 152 -8.38 7.43 14.55
N PRO A 153 -9.41 7.35 13.69
CA PRO A 153 -9.23 6.92 12.30
C PRO A 153 -8.15 7.72 11.57
N MET A 154 -7.44 7.05 10.68
CA MET A 154 -6.42 7.68 9.84
C MET A 154 -7.03 8.69 8.87
N SER A 155 -6.34 9.81 8.62
CA SER A 155 -6.66 10.76 7.55
C SER A 155 -5.76 10.49 6.33
N TYR A 156 -6.08 11.13 5.21
CA TYR A 156 -5.24 11.10 4.01
C TYR A 156 -3.78 11.51 4.32
N ASN A 157 -3.58 12.66 4.98
CA ASN A 157 -2.23 13.12 5.34
C ASN A 157 -1.52 12.19 6.32
N ASN A 158 -2.26 11.55 7.25
CA ASN A 158 -1.65 10.56 8.13
C ASN A 158 -1.08 9.36 7.35
N TYR A 159 -1.80 8.88 6.32
CA TYR A 159 -1.28 7.81 5.47
C TYR A 159 -0.05 8.24 4.68
N VAL A 160 -0.07 9.43 4.08
CA VAL A 160 1.05 9.96 3.28
C VAL A 160 2.31 10.13 4.14
N ASP A 161 2.18 10.81 5.29
CA ASP A 161 3.31 11.07 6.18
C ASP A 161 3.85 9.78 6.82
N ALA A 162 2.95 8.86 7.21
CA ALA A 162 3.36 7.63 7.86
C ALA A 162 3.99 6.62 6.88
N ASP A 163 3.55 6.54 5.63
CA ASP A 163 4.21 5.74 4.59
C ASP A 163 5.62 6.27 4.28
N ALA A 164 5.78 7.60 4.22
CA ALA A 164 7.08 8.23 4.03
C ALA A 164 8.02 7.93 5.21
N ALA A 165 7.54 8.08 6.44
CA ALA A 165 8.30 7.78 7.65
C ALA A 165 8.69 6.29 7.72
N TRP A 166 7.74 5.40 7.38
CA TRP A 166 7.96 3.96 7.38
C TRP A 166 9.03 3.55 6.38
N ARG A 167 9.01 4.07 5.16
CA ARG A 167 10.05 3.79 4.16
C ARG A 167 11.41 4.32 4.61
N ALA A 168 11.47 5.54 5.11
CA ALA A 168 12.73 6.18 5.52
C ALA A 168 13.50 5.39 6.60
N VAL A 169 12.82 4.80 7.60
CA VAL A 169 13.52 4.05 8.65
C VAL A 169 14.07 2.71 8.17
N TRP A 170 13.47 2.12 7.14
CA TRP A 170 13.93 0.83 6.59
C TRP A 170 15.13 0.96 5.67
N ASP A 171 15.43 2.15 5.14
CA ASP A 171 16.65 2.42 4.39
C ASP A 171 17.91 2.26 5.27
N PHE A 172 17.74 2.32 6.59
CA PHE A 172 18.84 2.16 7.56
C PHE A 172 18.98 0.74 8.12
N ALA A 173 18.14 -0.20 7.71
CA ALA A 173 18.28 -1.58 8.19
C ALA A 173 19.65 -2.17 7.79
N PRO A 174 20.32 -2.94 8.68
CA PRO A 174 19.82 -3.49 9.93
C PRO A 174 19.95 -2.58 11.17
N GLN A 175 20.40 -1.35 11.04
CA GLN A 175 20.52 -0.43 12.17
C GLN A 175 19.13 -0.05 12.71
N ILE A 176 19.04 0.14 14.04
CA ILE A 176 17.83 0.66 14.67
C ILE A 176 17.69 2.14 14.32
N ALA A 177 16.63 2.48 13.63
CA ALA A 177 16.35 3.83 13.15
C ALA A 177 14.96 4.32 13.58
N VAL A 178 14.86 5.62 13.85
CA VAL A 178 13.60 6.33 14.09
C VAL A 178 13.57 7.59 13.22
N ALA A 179 12.44 7.82 12.54
CA ALA A 179 12.14 9.03 11.79
C ALA A 179 10.97 9.78 12.42
N VAL A 180 11.06 11.10 12.44
CA VAL A 180 9.95 12.01 12.73
C VAL A 180 9.66 12.77 11.44
N VAL A 181 8.46 12.57 10.87
CA VAL A 181 8.07 13.13 9.57
C VAL A 181 6.88 14.07 9.74
N LYS A 182 6.90 15.14 8.97
CA LYS A 182 5.79 16.07 8.87
C LYS A 182 5.75 16.65 7.44
N HIS A 183 4.54 16.71 6.87
CA HIS A 183 4.36 17.17 5.47
C HIS A 183 5.23 16.39 4.48
N ASN A 184 5.24 15.06 4.64
CA ASN A 184 5.97 14.10 3.79
C ASN A 184 7.50 14.24 3.80
N ASN A 185 8.06 15.00 4.75
CA ASN A 185 9.50 15.20 4.88
C ASN A 185 9.97 14.93 6.32
N PRO A 186 11.18 14.39 6.51
CA PRO A 186 11.72 14.18 7.85
C PRO A 186 12.09 15.52 8.52
N CYS A 187 11.52 15.79 9.71
CA CYS A 187 12.00 16.79 10.63
C CYS A 187 13.29 16.33 11.31
N GLY A 188 13.43 15.01 11.48
CA GLY A 188 14.61 14.38 11.99
C GLY A 188 14.57 12.88 11.76
N LEU A 189 15.74 12.32 11.53
CA LEU A 189 15.97 10.89 11.40
C LEU A 189 17.27 10.54 12.09
N ALA A 190 17.30 9.48 12.86
CA ALA A 190 18.51 9.05 13.55
C ALA A 190 18.58 7.54 13.78
N VAL A 191 19.79 7.04 13.86
CA VAL A 191 20.10 5.69 14.31
C VAL A 191 20.59 5.71 15.76
N GLY A 192 20.39 4.61 16.48
CA GLY A 192 20.83 4.48 17.86
C GLY A 192 21.12 3.04 18.26
N GLY A 193 21.77 2.83 19.38
CA GLY A 193 21.95 1.52 19.99
C GLY A 193 20.65 0.95 20.57
N THR A 194 19.68 1.83 20.86
CA THR A 194 18.31 1.47 21.26
C THR A 194 17.31 2.32 20.50
N VAL A 195 16.07 1.85 20.41
CA VAL A 195 14.98 2.60 19.74
C VAL A 195 14.66 3.91 20.48
N ALA A 196 14.80 3.93 21.81
CA ALA A 196 14.63 5.12 22.64
C ALA A 196 15.71 6.16 22.37
N GLU A 197 16.97 5.74 22.22
CA GLU A 197 18.08 6.60 21.83
C GLU A 197 17.87 7.18 20.44
N ALA A 198 17.51 6.35 19.46
CA ALA A 198 17.22 6.79 18.10
C ALA A 198 16.09 7.82 18.08
N HIS A 199 15.00 7.59 18.84
CA HIS A 199 13.89 8.54 18.97
C HIS A 199 14.35 9.89 19.56
N ARG A 200 15.12 9.90 20.66
CA ARG A 200 15.62 11.13 21.28
C ARG A 200 16.46 11.95 20.30
N LYS A 201 17.34 11.29 19.55
CA LYS A 201 18.19 11.94 18.52
C LYS A 201 17.36 12.49 17.37
N ALA A 202 16.43 11.68 16.83
CA ALA A 202 15.57 12.11 15.73
C ALA A 202 14.70 13.33 16.12
N HIS A 203 14.11 13.30 17.31
CA HIS A 203 13.33 14.43 17.83
C HIS A 203 14.18 15.68 18.07
N ALA A 204 15.42 15.52 18.52
CA ALA A 204 16.32 16.62 18.81
C ALA A 204 16.83 17.36 17.56
N CYS A 205 16.68 16.80 16.36
CA CYS A 205 17.05 17.46 15.11
C CYS A 205 16.25 18.75 14.91
N ASP A 206 14.92 18.71 15.10
CA ASP A 206 14.02 19.85 15.04
C ASP A 206 12.79 19.63 15.91
N PRO A 207 12.88 19.92 17.22
CA PRO A 207 11.76 19.70 18.15
C PRO A 207 10.52 20.57 17.85
N MET A 208 10.71 21.72 17.21
CA MET A 208 9.59 22.61 16.85
C MET A 208 8.77 22.02 15.70
N SER A 209 9.44 21.59 14.64
CA SER A 209 8.76 20.96 13.49
C SER A 209 8.18 19.57 13.83
N ALA A 210 8.80 18.85 14.76
CA ALA A 210 8.34 17.53 15.23
C ALA A 210 6.96 17.56 15.91
N TYR A 211 6.53 18.71 16.41
CA TYR A 211 5.22 18.86 17.05
C TYR A 211 4.07 18.58 16.08
N GLY A 212 3.26 17.57 16.41
CA GLY A 212 2.16 17.09 15.54
C GLY A 212 2.63 16.26 14.35
N GLY A 213 3.85 15.76 14.37
CA GLY A 213 4.41 14.88 13.35
C GLY A 213 4.00 13.42 13.52
N VAL A 214 4.54 12.61 12.63
CA VAL A 214 4.42 11.16 12.58
C VAL A 214 5.76 10.54 12.96
N ILE A 215 5.75 9.53 13.81
CA ILE A 215 6.94 8.78 14.22
C ILE A 215 6.91 7.40 13.59
N ALA A 216 8.01 6.99 12.96
CA ALA A 216 8.24 5.61 12.55
C ALA A 216 9.50 5.05 13.22
N ALA A 217 9.45 3.76 13.59
CA ALA A 217 10.59 3.00 14.05
C ALA A 217 10.68 1.68 13.28
N ASN A 218 11.87 1.22 12.92
CA ASN A 218 12.08 -0.10 12.30
C ASN A 218 12.36 -1.20 13.33
N SER A 219 12.12 -0.94 14.61
CA SER A 219 12.29 -1.85 15.73
C SER A 219 11.09 -1.76 16.69
N THR A 220 10.95 -2.75 17.58
CA THR A 220 9.90 -2.76 18.61
C THR A 220 10.00 -1.51 19.48
N VAL A 221 8.85 -0.82 19.66
CA VAL A 221 8.75 0.33 20.57
C VAL A 221 8.80 -0.15 22.02
N THR A 222 9.82 0.26 22.74
CA THR A 222 10.00 -0.06 24.16
C THR A 222 9.25 0.92 25.06
N LEU A 223 9.07 0.54 26.34
CA LEU A 223 8.48 1.43 27.34
C LEU A 223 9.29 2.75 27.46
N GLU A 224 10.62 2.68 27.44
CA GLU A 224 11.49 3.87 27.47
C GLU A 224 11.22 4.83 26.30
N MET A 225 11.07 4.29 25.08
CA MET A 225 10.69 5.13 23.93
C MET A 225 9.31 5.72 24.11
N ALA A 226 8.32 4.93 24.53
CA ALA A 226 6.95 5.39 24.75
C ALA A 226 6.88 6.52 25.81
N GLU A 227 7.67 6.44 26.87
CA GLU A 227 7.82 7.52 27.87
C GLU A 227 8.39 8.80 27.22
N GLY A 228 9.35 8.69 26.32
CA GLY A 228 9.89 9.80 25.54
C GLY A 228 8.86 10.42 24.58
N VAL A 229 8.01 9.60 23.96
CA VAL A 229 6.92 10.06 23.06
C VAL A 229 5.77 10.72 23.85
N ARG A 230 5.52 10.28 25.08
CA ARG A 230 4.37 10.72 25.89
C ARG A 230 4.19 12.24 26.01
N PRO A 231 5.22 13.06 26.29
CA PRO A 231 5.07 14.52 26.42
C PRO A 231 4.87 15.24 25.08
N ILE A 232 5.22 14.61 23.96
CA ILE A 232 5.23 15.23 22.62
C ILE A 232 3.87 15.03 21.95
N PHE A 233 3.27 16.08 21.40
CA PHE A 233 2.08 15.92 20.56
C PHE A 233 2.48 15.22 19.26
N THR A 234 1.95 14.01 19.06
CA THR A 234 2.24 13.11 17.93
C THR A 234 0.92 12.65 17.33
N GLU A 235 0.80 12.69 16.02
CA GLU A 235 -0.41 12.28 15.29
C GLU A 235 -0.46 10.77 15.06
N VAL A 236 0.66 10.18 14.68
CA VAL A 236 0.79 8.75 14.35
C VAL A 236 2.12 8.22 14.90
N ILE A 237 2.12 6.99 15.36
CA ILE A 237 3.33 6.18 15.58
C ILE A 237 3.17 4.85 14.84
N VAL A 238 4.20 4.44 14.08
CA VAL A 238 4.23 3.16 13.37
C VAL A 238 5.50 2.40 13.69
N ALA A 239 5.35 1.11 13.97
CA ALA A 239 6.46 0.21 14.29
C ALA A 239 6.11 -1.24 13.94
N PRO A 240 7.13 -2.16 13.85
CA PRO A 240 6.88 -3.58 13.64
C PRO A 240 6.19 -4.23 14.84
N ASP A 241 6.45 -3.74 16.05
CA ASP A 241 5.80 -4.22 17.29
C ASP A 241 5.93 -3.21 18.44
N TYR A 242 5.26 -3.49 19.54
CA TYR A 242 5.24 -2.69 20.77
C TYR A 242 5.38 -3.61 21.98
N GLU A 243 6.22 -3.24 22.95
CA GLU A 243 6.17 -3.88 24.27
C GLU A 243 4.77 -3.64 24.89
N PRO A 244 4.21 -4.62 25.64
CA PRO A 244 2.86 -4.49 26.20
C PRO A 244 2.68 -3.22 27.05
N GLU A 245 3.65 -2.90 27.87
CA GLU A 245 3.64 -1.72 28.76
C GLU A 245 3.76 -0.41 27.95
N ALA A 246 4.52 -0.42 26.84
CA ALA A 246 4.60 0.71 25.91
C ALA A 246 3.26 0.97 25.24
N LEU A 247 2.64 -0.09 24.75
CA LEU A 247 1.33 -0.02 24.10
C LEU A 247 0.26 0.50 25.08
N GLU A 248 0.19 -0.06 26.28
CA GLU A 248 -0.74 0.39 27.33
C GLU A 248 -0.53 1.87 27.66
N LEU A 249 0.73 2.31 27.83
CA LEU A 249 1.06 3.71 28.09
C LEU A 249 0.55 4.63 26.96
N LEU A 250 0.81 4.28 25.72
CA LEU A 250 0.42 5.08 24.56
C LEU A 250 -1.10 5.12 24.38
N GLN A 251 -1.79 4.00 24.54
CA GLN A 251 -3.25 3.93 24.44
C GLN A 251 -3.97 4.73 25.54
N THR A 252 -3.48 4.64 26.77
CA THR A 252 -4.14 5.28 27.92
C THR A 252 -3.86 6.78 28.02
N LYS A 253 -2.64 7.21 27.73
CA LYS A 253 -2.20 8.60 27.90
C LYS A 253 -2.37 9.46 26.64
N LYS A 254 -2.51 8.83 25.47
CA LYS A 254 -2.62 9.51 24.18
C LYS A 254 -3.81 9.00 23.35
N LYS A 255 -5.03 9.16 23.87
CA LYS A 255 -6.27 8.64 23.26
C LYS A 255 -6.50 8.98 21.77
N ASN A 256 -5.85 10.03 21.26
CA ASN A 256 -5.97 10.45 19.86
C ASN A 256 -4.82 9.96 18.98
N LEU A 257 -3.71 9.50 19.56
CA LEU A 257 -2.55 8.99 18.85
C LEU A 257 -2.93 7.72 18.07
N ARG A 258 -2.72 7.73 16.76
CA ARG A 258 -2.90 6.52 15.94
C ARG A 258 -1.67 5.65 16.13
N ILE A 259 -1.88 4.43 16.61
CA ILE A 259 -0.83 3.46 16.86
C ILE A 259 -0.96 2.38 15.81
N LEU A 260 0.03 2.26 14.93
CA LEU A 260 0.01 1.34 13.79
C LEU A 260 1.09 0.27 13.95
N LYS A 261 0.70 -0.98 13.71
CA LYS A 261 1.62 -2.12 13.63
C LYS A 261 1.75 -2.57 12.19
N VAL A 262 2.99 -2.64 11.69
CA VAL A 262 3.33 -3.14 10.34
C VAL A 262 4.51 -4.10 10.50
N THR A 263 4.26 -5.39 10.40
CA THR A 263 5.24 -6.44 10.76
C THR A 263 6.34 -6.64 9.73
N GLU A 264 6.19 -6.12 8.52
CA GLU A 264 7.14 -6.36 7.43
C GLU A 264 7.69 -5.06 6.86
N PRO A 265 8.98 -5.04 6.46
CA PRO A 265 9.56 -3.90 5.77
C PRO A 265 8.87 -3.61 4.44
N PRO A 266 9.05 -2.41 3.86
CA PRO A 266 8.56 -2.10 2.52
C PRO A 266 9.11 -3.09 1.49
N LYS A 267 8.23 -3.64 0.64
CA LYS A 267 8.59 -4.63 -0.40
C LYS A 267 8.25 -4.14 -1.81
N ALA A 268 7.70 -2.93 -1.93
CA ALA A 268 7.33 -2.37 -3.22
C ALA A 268 8.56 -2.19 -4.11
N LYS A 269 8.57 -2.83 -5.27
CA LYS A 269 9.64 -2.70 -6.27
C LYS A 269 9.36 -1.61 -7.30
N THR A 270 8.15 -1.06 -7.29
CA THR A 270 7.66 -0.10 -8.27
C THR A 270 6.91 1.01 -7.57
N GLN A 271 7.17 2.24 -7.95
CA GLN A 271 6.50 3.43 -7.48
C GLN A 271 5.62 4.03 -8.58
N PHE A 272 4.48 4.57 -8.19
CA PHE A 272 3.48 5.17 -9.06
C PHE A 272 3.24 6.62 -8.67
N ARG A 273 3.17 7.49 -9.66
CA ARG A 273 2.78 8.88 -9.46
C ARG A 273 1.78 9.30 -10.54
N ALA A 274 0.57 9.58 -10.12
CA ALA A 274 -0.42 10.15 -11.02
C ALA A 274 0.00 11.56 -11.45
N ILE A 275 -0.12 11.83 -12.74
CA ILE A 275 0.01 13.17 -13.33
C ILE A 275 -1.23 13.44 -14.18
N ASP A 276 -1.43 14.70 -14.55
CA ASP A 276 -2.57 15.05 -15.41
C ASP A 276 -2.48 14.29 -16.74
N GLY A 277 -3.52 13.51 -17.03
CA GLY A 277 -3.60 12.68 -18.24
C GLY A 277 -2.70 11.43 -18.25
N GLY A 278 -1.99 11.08 -17.17
CA GLY A 278 -1.06 9.96 -17.21
C GLY A 278 -0.61 9.40 -15.85
N LEU A 279 0.27 8.40 -15.94
CA LEU A 279 0.88 7.74 -14.81
C LEU A 279 2.39 7.63 -15.04
N LEU A 280 3.18 8.14 -14.12
CA LEU A 280 4.62 7.85 -14.06
C LEU A 280 4.83 6.58 -13.25
N VAL A 281 5.67 5.71 -13.77
CA VAL A 281 6.06 4.45 -13.14
C VAL A 281 7.57 4.38 -13.10
N GLN A 282 8.14 4.07 -11.95
CA GLN A 282 9.58 3.88 -11.79
C GLN A 282 9.88 2.71 -10.85
N SER A 283 11.10 2.16 -10.92
CA SER A 283 11.59 1.25 -9.89
C SER A 283 11.75 2.02 -8.57
N THR A 284 11.51 1.31 -7.44
CA THR A 284 11.82 1.88 -6.13
C THR A 284 13.32 2.15 -6.05
N ASP A 285 13.68 3.35 -5.58
CA ASP A 285 15.05 3.72 -5.27
C ASP A 285 15.52 2.93 -4.03
N LEU A 286 16.70 2.34 -4.13
CA LEU A 286 17.32 1.56 -3.06
C LEU A 286 18.75 2.06 -2.88
N ILE A 287 19.22 2.11 -1.63
CA ILE A 287 20.61 2.48 -1.31
C ILE A 287 21.52 1.26 -1.60
N ASP A 288 21.64 0.91 -2.86
CA ASP A 288 22.45 -0.19 -3.39
C ASP A 288 23.18 0.15 -4.69
N ALA A 289 23.02 1.36 -5.20
CA ALA A 289 23.67 1.82 -6.40
C ALA A 289 25.19 2.03 -6.19
N THR A 290 25.95 1.86 -7.27
CA THR A 290 27.39 2.18 -7.22
C THR A 290 27.59 3.64 -6.87
N GLY A 291 28.28 3.92 -5.77
CA GLY A 291 28.52 5.27 -5.25
C GLY A 291 27.66 5.67 -4.06
N ASP A 292 26.65 4.87 -3.70
CA ASP A 292 25.81 5.11 -2.51
C ASP A 292 26.50 4.69 -1.20
N ASP A 293 27.57 3.89 -1.25
CA ASP A 293 28.34 3.50 -0.07
C ASP A 293 29.11 4.73 0.51
N PRO A 294 28.71 5.24 1.70
CA PRO A 294 29.38 6.36 2.33
C PRO A 294 30.87 6.12 2.61
N ASN A 295 31.29 4.86 2.74
CA ASN A 295 32.70 4.50 2.95
C ASN A 295 33.55 4.72 1.68
N ALA A 296 32.90 4.76 0.51
CA ALA A 296 33.56 5.08 -0.76
C ALA A 296 33.65 6.60 -1.01
N TRP A 297 32.94 7.43 -0.24
CA TRP A 297 32.93 8.88 -0.43
C TRP A 297 34.25 9.50 -0.01
N LYS A 298 34.70 10.46 -0.78
CA LYS A 298 35.91 11.21 -0.51
C LYS A 298 35.55 12.60 0.03
N LEU A 299 35.98 12.93 1.23
CA LEU A 299 35.82 14.26 1.76
C LEU A 299 36.59 15.24 0.88
N VAL A 300 35.89 16.22 0.32
CA VAL A 300 36.45 17.24 -0.61
C VAL A 300 36.51 18.62 0.01
N SER A 301 35.86 18.86 1.15
CA SER A 301 35.85 20.12 1.87
C SER A 301 35.50 19.90 3.35
N GLY A 302 36.08 20.63 4.27
CA GLY A 302 35.90 20.53 5.71
C GLY A 302 36.99 19.66 6.38
N GLU A 303 36.93 19.51 7.73
CA GLU A 303 37.78 18.63 8.53
C GLU A 303 37.09 17.27 8.75
#